data_507d25fe5454232a86773d2044d255d4
#
_entry.id   507d25fe5454232a86773d2044d255d4
#
_cell.length_a   1.000
_cell.length_b   1.000
_cell.length_c   1.000
_cell.angle_alpha   90.00
_cell.angle_beta   90.00
_cell.angle_gamma   90.00
#
_symmetry.space_group_name_H-M   'P 1'
#
loop_
_entity.id
_entity.type
_entity.pdbx_description
1 polymer ?
#
loop_
_entity_poly.entity_id
_entity_poly.type
_entity_poly.pdbx_seq_one_letter_code
_entity_poly.pdbx_strand_id
1 'polypeptide(L)'
;MSYLTTKTQYITVDGNKIAYRELSKGKSKLPLLMLVHLAATLDNWDPKLLDLIAEKHHVIVVDLPGVGASQGKVAPTIPGMAEQTIAFVKALGYDKINLLGLSMGGMIAQEMVRIQPDLVNRLILAGTGPRGGKEVDKVTGKTFNYMFKAGL
;
A
#
# COMPACT_ATOMS: atom_id res chain seq x y z
N MET A 1 3.34 14.89 15.51
CA MET A 1 4.07 13.59 15.30
C MET A 1 4.45 13.58 13.83
N SER A 2 5.73 13.36 13.50
CA SER A 2 6.18 13.35 12.11
C SER A 2 6.44 11.93 11.64
N TYR A 3 6.19 11.67 10.37
CA TYR A 3 6.48 10.38 9.73
C TYR A 3 7.96 9.96 9.91
N LEU A 4 8.88 10.92 9.78
CA LEU A 4 10.32 10.65 9.94
C LEU A 4 10.71 10.15 11.34
N THR A 5 9.92 10.46 12.37
CA THR A 5 10.15 10.02 13.76
C THR A 5 9.26 8.86 14.17
N THR A 6 8.33 8.44 13.30
CA THR A 6 7.42 7.33 13.57
C THR A 6 8.16 6.00 13.46
N LYS A 7 8.15 5.22 14.54
CA LYS A 7 8.82 3.93 14.58
C LYS A 7 8.11 2.90 13.71
N THR A 8 8.88 2.09 13.00
CA THR A 8 8.38 0.89 12.32
C THR A 8 7.93 -0.12 13.37
N GLN A 9 6.72 -0.62 13.19
CA GLN A 9 6.07 -1.65 13.99
C GLN A 9 5.98 -2.93 13.18
N TYR A 10 5.73 -4.04 13.85
CA TYR A 10 5.61 -5.35 13.22
C TYR A 10 4.37 -6.06 13.74
N ILE A 11 3.65 -6.73 12.83
CA ILE A 11 2.57 -7.64 13.16
C ILE A 11 2.79 -8.98 12.47
N THR A 12 2.42 -10.07 13.13
CA THR A 12 2.54 -11.41 12.53
C THR A 12 1.29 -11.71 11.69
N VAL A 13 1.52 -12.03 10.41
CA VAL A 13 0.50 -12.45 9.45
C VAL A 13 0.98 -13.75 8.81
N ASP A 14 0.22 -14.82 8.92
CA ASP A 14 0.56 -16.15 8.38
C ASP A 14 2.00 -16.60 8.72
N GLY A 15 2.42 -16.35 9.97
CA GLY A 15 3.75 -16.69 10.47
C GLY A 15 4.88 -15.73 10.09
N ASN A 16 4.62 -14.68 9.31
CA ASN A 16 5.61 -13.70 8.86
C ASN A 16 5.42 -12.37 9.60
N LYS A 17 6.53 -11.71 9.98
CA LYS A 17 6.50 -10.35 10.52
C LYS A 17 6.36 -9.34 9.39
N ILE A 18 5.28 -8.59 9.40
CA ILE A 18 4.97 -7.54 8.42
C ILE A 18 5.24 -6.18 9.05
N ALA A 19 6.09 -5.40 8.39
CA ALA A 19 6.50 -4.08 8.82
C ALA A 19 5.49 -3.02 8.37
N TYR A 20 5.14 -2.11 9.27
CA TYR A 20 4.24 -1.01 8.98
C TYR A 20 4.54 0.21 9.86
N ARG A 21 4.06 1.37 9.47
CA ARG A 21 4.00 2.56 10.34
C ARG A 21 2.57 3.05 10.45
N GLU A 22 2.25 3.52 11.64
CA GLU A 22 0.92 4.01 11.99
C GLU A 22 1.03 5.42 12.55
N LEU A 23 0.33 6.38 11.95
CA LEU A 23 0.32 7.77 12.35
C LEU A 23 -1.08 8.16 12.83
N SER A 24 -1.12 8.99 13.86
CA SER A 24 -2.36 9.61 14.36
C SER A 24 -3.49 8.61 14.64
N LYS A 25 -3.15 7.49 15.27
CA LYS A 25 -4.11 6.45 15.68
C LYS A 25 -5.30 7.07 16.43
N GLY A 26 -6.50 6.70 15.96
CA GLY A 26 -7.76 7.23 16.56
C GLY A 26 -8.18 8.61 16.09
N LYS A 27 -7.41 9.28 15.22
CA LYS A 27 -7.76 10.61 14.69
C LYS A 27 -8.99 10.57 13.77
N SER A 28 -9.23 9.47 13.09
CA SER A 28 -10.45 9.21 12.30
C SER A 28 -11.05 7.86 12.67
N LYS A 29 -12.35 7.70 12.43
CA LYS A 29 -13.10 6.47 12.75
C LYS A 29 -12.53 5.25 12.01
N LEU A 30 -12.13 5.43 10.76
CA LEU A 30 -11.54 4.38 9.94
C LEU A 30 -10.13 4.80 9.55
N PRO A 31 -9.12 3.89 9.60
CA PRO A 31 -7.79 4.18 9.15
C PRO A 31 -7.75 4.31 7.62
N LEU A 32 -6.82 5.12 7.13
CA LEU A 32 -6.42 5.17 5.72
C LEU A 32 -5.18 4.29 5.53
N LEU A 33 -5.35 3.14 4.89
CA LEU A 33 -4.24 2.33 4.41
C LEU A 33 -3.74 2.88 3.08
N MET A 34 -2.43 3.06 2.95
CA MET A 34 -1.81 3.57 1.73
C MET A 34 -0.83 2.53 1.17
N LEU A 35 -1.06 2.13 -0.09
CA LEU A 35 -0.24 1.17 -0.84
C LEU A 35 0.61 1.88 -1.88
N VAL A 36 1.90 1.65 -1.84
CA VAL A 36 2.93 2.30 -2.65
C VAL A 36 3.05 1.65 -4.05
N HIS A 37 3.84 2.25 -4.93
CA HIS A 37 4.12 1.77 -6.28
C HIS A 37 5.07 0.56 -6.31
N LEU A 38 5.29 -0.02 -7.50
CA LEU A 38 6.23 -1.11 -7.74
C LEU A 38 7.65 -0.70 -7.31
N ALA A 39 8.41 -1.66 -6.77
CA ALA A 39 9.80 -1.51 -6.34
C ALA A 39 10.00 -0.42 -5.26
N ALA A 40 8.99 -0.20 -4.43
CA ALA A 40 9.03 0.77 -3.35
C ALA A 40 8.68 0.13 -1.99
N THR A 41 9.13 0.78 -0.94
CA THR A 41 8.86 0.44 0.45
C THR A 41 8.03 1.53 1.11
N LEU A 42 7.64 1.33 2.36
CA LEU A 42 6.98 2.36 3.17
C LEU A 42 7.81 3.66 3.28
N ASP A 43 9.13 3.60 3.10
CA ASP A 43 10.03 4.76 3.15
C ASP A 43 10.01 5.62 1.86
N ASN A 44 9.36 5.16 0.80
CA ASN A 44 9.23 5.92 -0.46
C ASN A 44 8.08 6.94 -0.47
N TRP A 45 7.23 6.96 0.56
CA TRP A 45 6.25 8.01 0.71
C TRP A 45 6.91 9.34 1.10
N ASP A 46 6.44 10.44 0.50
CA ASP A 46 6.85 11.78 0.91
C ASP A 46 6.42 12.05 2.37
N PRO A 47 7.36 12.30 3.29
CA PRO A 47 7.04 12.51 4.70
C PRO A 47 6.09 13.68 4.94
N LYS A 48 6.21 14.76 4.15
CA LYS A 48 5.35 15.92 4.25
C LYS A 48 3.91 15.60 3.85
N LEU A 49 3.73 14.78 2.80
CA LEU A 49 2.40 14.31 2.40
C LEU A 49 1.74 13.50 3.52
N LEU A 50 2.49 12.55 4.11
CA LEU A 50 1.97 11.72 5.19
C LEU A 50 1.65 12.55 6.44
N ASP A 51 2.49 13.50 6.80
CA ASP A 51 2.28 14.39 7.96
C ASP A 51 1.01 15.24 7.75
N LEU A 52 0.80 15.82 6.57
CA LEU A 52 -0.40 16.60 6.24
C LEU A 52 -1.69 15.74 6.30
N ILE A 53 -1.66 14.52 5.77
CA ILE A 53 -2.81 13.61 5.85
C ILE A 53 -3.07 13.22 7.31
N ALA A 54 -2.02 12.94 8.07
CA ALA A 54 -2.10 12.54 9.47
C ALA A 54 -2.60 13.64 10.42
N GLU A 55 -2.63 14.90 10.00
CA GLU A 55 -3.27 15.97 10.76
C GLU A 55 -4.77 15.70 11.02
N LYS A 56 -5.45 15.03 10.08
CA LYS A 56 -6.91 14.79 10.11
C LYS A 56 -7.29 13.32 10.07
N HIS A 57 -6.37 12.43 9.67
CA HIS A 57 -6.66 11.04 9.45
C HIS A 57 -5.69 10.12 10.21
N HIS A 58 -6.18 8.98 10.61
CA HIS A 58 -5.37 7.86 11.05
C HIS A 58 -4.78 7.18 9.79
N VAL A 59 -3.47 7.18 9.63
CA VAL A 59 -2.76 6.70 8.43
C VAL A 59 -1.95 5.45 8.76
N ILE A 60 -2.01 4.46 7.87
CA ILE A 60 -1.19 3.24 7.92
C ILE A 60 -0.47 3.09 6.58
N VAL A 61 0.84 2.89 6.64
CA VAL A 61 1.67 2.49 5.49
C VAL A 61 2.35 1.17 5.80
N VAL A 62 2.55 0.32 4.80
CA VAL A 62 3.00 -1.06 4.98
C VAL A 62 4.01 -1.45 3.91
N ASP A 63 4.99 -2.26 4.31
CA ASP A 63 5.79 -3.05 3.40
C ASP A 63 5.05 -4.36 3.10
N LEU A 64 4.79 -4.66 1.84
CA LEU A 64 4.18 -5.93 1.45
C LEU A 64 5.08 -7.11 1.85
N PRO A 65 4.54 -8.33 2.04
CA PRO A 65 5.35 -9.51 2.33
C PRO A 65 6.51 -9.68 1.34
N GLY A 66 7.73 -9.86 1.86
CA GLY A 66 8.96 -9.95 1.06
C GLY A 66 9.52 -8.64 0.52
N VAL A 67 8.97 -7.49 0.96
CA VAL A 67 9.43 -6.14 0.57
C VAL A 67 9.97 -5.42 1.82
N GLY A 68 11.00 -4.61 1.65
CA GLY A 68 11.55 -3.76 2.71
C GLY A 68 11.91 -4.51 3.97
N ALA A 69 11.30 -4.14 5.09
CA ALA A 69 11.52 -4.77 6.39
C ALA A 69 10.52 -5.91 6.70
N SER A 70 9.61 -6.24 5.77
CA SER A 70 8.66 -7.35 5.92
C SER A 70 9.27 -8.69 5.56
N GLN A 71 8.97 -9.71 6.37
CA GLN A 71 9.28 -11.11 6.09
C GLN A 71 8.32 -11.71 5.06
N GLY A 72 8.62 -12.93 4.63
CA GLY A 72 7.78 -13.69 3.69
C GLY A 72 8.24 -13.56 2.25
N LYS A 73 7.32 -13.74 1.32
CA LYS A 73 7.56 -13.67 -0.13
C LYS A 73 6.50 -12.83 -0.81
N VAL A 74 6.92 -12.05 -1.78
CA VAL A 74 6.01 -11.31 -2.66
C VAL A 74 5.15 -12.31 -3.42
N ALA A 75 3.83 -12.14 -3.38
CA ALA A 75 2.93 -12.94 -4.21
C ALA A 75 3.19 -12.64 -5.70
N PRO A 76 3.19 -13.65 -6.58
CA PRO A 76 3.53 -13.48 -8.00
C PRO A 76 2.42 -12.78 -8.82
N THR A 77 1.27 -12.50 -8.21
CA THR A 77 0.11 -11.92 -8.89
C THR A 77 -0.51 -10.80 -8.05
N ILE A 78 -1.14 -9.83 -8.73
CA ILE A 78 -1.87 -8.75 -8.05
C ILE A 78 -3.00 -9.28 -7.14
N PRO A 79 -3.83 -10.28 -7.54
CA PRO A 79 -4.78 -10.90 -6.61
C PRO A 79 -4.12 -11.47 -5.36
N GLY A 80 -3.01 -12.18 -5.48
CA GLY A 80 -2.27 -12.72 -4.35
C GLY A 80 -1.73 -11.63 -3.41
N MET A 81 -1.21 -10.52 -3.96
CA MET A 81 -0.80 -9.35 -3.16
C MET A 81 -2.01 -8.72 -2.44
N ALA A 82 -3.18 -8.68 -3.07
CA ALA A 82 -4.40 -8.19 -2.46
C ALA A 82 -4.86 -9.09 -1.30
N GLU A 83 -4.81 -10.41 -1.45
CA GLU A 83 -5.12 -11.37 -0.38
C GLU A 83 -4.17 -11.20 0.81
N GLN A 84 -2.86 -11.06 0.56
CA GLN A 84 -1.87 -10.78 1.61
C GLN A 84 -2.16 -9.46 2.33
N THR A 85 -2.56 -8.42 1.59
CA THR A 85 -2.91 -7.12 2.17
C THR A 85 -4.19 -7.18 2.99
N ILE A 86 -5.20 -7.92 2.55
CA ILE A 86 -6.43 -8.18 3.30
C ILE A 86 -6.11 -8.91 4.62
N ALA A 87 -5.24 -9.94 4.58
CA ALA A 87 -4.81 -10.66 5.78
C ALA A 87 -4.10 -9.71 6.77
N PHE A 88 -3.23 -8.81 6.29
CA PHE A 88 -2.60 -7.79 7.10
C PHE A 88 -3.62 -6.86 7.78
N VAL A 89 -4.60 -6.34 7.04
CA VAL A 89 -5.66 -5.47 7.59
C VAL A 89 -6.45 -6.18 8.69
N LYS A 90 -6.80 -7.46 8.46
CA LYS A 90 -7.50 -8.27 9.45
C LYS A 90 -6.66 -8.56 10.68
N ALA A 91 -5.37 -8.82 10.52
CA ALA A 91 -4.46 -9.02 11.64
C ALA A 91 -4.33 -7.76 12.51
N LEU A 92 -4.43 -6.56 11.94
CA LEU A 92 -4.52 -5.29 12.68
C LEU A 92 -5.86 -5.11 13.42
N GLY A 93 -6.85 -5.98 13.19
CA GLY A 93 -8.17 -5.92 13.83
C GLY A 93 -9.16 -4.96 13.15
N TYR A 94 -8.95 -4.62 11.88
CA TYR A 94 -9.87 -3.74 11.15
C TYR A 94 -10.80 -4.53 10.24
N ASP A 95 -12.11 -4.31 10.42
CA ASP A 95 -13.16 -4.85 9.56
C ASP A 95 -13.49 -3.91 8.40
N LYS A 96 -13.10 -2.64 8.50
CA LYS A 96 -13.34 -1.61 7.47
C LYS A 96 -12.26 -0.54 7.49
N ILE A 97 -11.77 -0.16 6.29
CA ILE A 97 -10.73 0.86 6.09
C ILE A 97 -11.10 1.82 4.96
N ASN A 98 -10.43 2.96 4.91
CA ASN A 98 -10.25 3.72 3.68
C ASN A 98 -8.94 3.26 3.02
N LEU A 99 -8.88 3.27 1.70
CA LEU A 99 -7.75 2.71 0.96
C LEU A 99 -7.28 3.68 -0.11
N LEU A 100 -5.97 3.94 -0.15
CA LEU A 100 -5.31 4.66 -1.22
C LEU A 100 -4.28 3.75 -1.88
N GLY A 101 -4.33 3.64 -3.19
CA GLY A 101 -3.35 2.89 -3.97
C GLY A 101 -2.67 3.75 -5.02
N LEU A 102 -1.34 3.81 -4.98
CA LEU A 102 -0.51 4.50 -5.96
C LEU A 102 0.07 3.47 -6.95
N SER A 103 -0.16 3.67 -8.26
CA SER A 103 0.38 2.82 -9.34
C SER A 103 0.04 1.33 -9.10
N MET A 104 1.02 0.44 -8.91
CA MET A 104 0.78 -0.97 -8.57
C MET A 104 -0.08 -1.12 -7.30
N GLY A 105 0.12 -0.27 -6.30
CA GLY A 105 -0.74 -0.23 -5.11
C GLY A 105 -2.21 0.01 -5.45
N GLY A 106 -2.49 0.77 -6.51
CA GLY A 106 -3.85 0.98 -7.03
C GLY A 106 -4.43 -0.26 -7.71
N MET A 107 -3.62 -1.07 -8.37
CA MET A 107 -4.05 -2.36 -8.92
C MET A 107 -4.40 -3.33 -7.79
N ILE A 108 -3.56 -3.38 -6.75
CA ILE A 108 -3.82 -4.19 -5.55
C ILE A 108 -5.11 -3.73 -4.88
N ALA A 109 -5.30 -2.43 -4.72
CA ALA A 109 -6.48 -1.85 -4.07
C ALA A 109 -7.78 -2.20 -4.81
N GLN A 110 -7.79 -2.19 -6.14
CA GLN A 110 -8.94 -2.62 -6.95
C GLN A 110 -9.27 -4.09 -6.73
N GLU A 111 -8.24 -4.97 -6.69
CA GLU A 111 -8.44 -6.39 -6.40
C GLU A 111 -8.93 -6.63 -4.96
N MET A 112 -8.46 -5.86 -3.97
CA MET A 112 -9.00 -5.92 -2.60
C MET A 112 -10.51 -5.64 -2.57
N VAL A 113 -10.96 -4.60 -3.28
CA VAL A 113 -12.40 -4.28 -3.41
C VAL A 113 -13.15 -5.42 -4.10
N ARG A 114 -12.58 -6.03 -5.14
CA ARG A 114 -13.20 -7.16 -5.84
C ARG A 114 -13.32 -8.40 -4.96
N ILE A 115 -12.28 -8.70 -4.16
CA ILE A 115 -12.23 -9.89 -3.28
C ILE A 115 -13.11 -9.69 -2.04
N GLN A 116 -13.02 -8.52 -1.41
CA GLN A 116 -13.73 -8.22 -0.17
C GLN A 116 -14.28 -6.80 -0.17
N PRO A 117 -15.40 -6.54 -0.88
CA PRO A 117 -15.94 -5.20 -1.07
C PRO A 117 -16.32 -4.50 0.24
N ASP A 118 -16.78 -5.24 1.25
CA ASP A 118 -17.20 -4.67 2.53
C ASP A 118 -16.04 -4.13 3.38
N LEU A 119 -14.80 -4.54 3.09
CA LEU A 119 -13.60 -4.09 3.78
C LEU A 119 -13.26 -2.63 3.44
N VAL A 120 -13.56 -2.17 2.23
CA VAL A 120 -13.14 -0.86 1.74
C VAL A 120 -14.33 0.12 1.75
N ASN A 121 -14.26 1.11 2.64
CA ASN A 121 -15.28 2.16 2.74
C ASN A 121 -15.14 3.21 1.63
N ARG A 122 -13.91 3.69 1.38
CA ARG A 122 -13.59 4.65 0.32
C ARG A 122 -12.29 4.25 -0.34
N LEU A 123 -12.24 4.38 -1.67
CA LEU A 123 -11.08 4.06 -2.49
C LEU A 123 -10.56 5.31 -3.19
N ILE A 124 -9.25 5.55 -3.08
CA ILE A 124 -8.53 6.58 -3.82
C ILE A 124 -7.52 5.86 -4.73
N LEU A 125 -7.60 6.11 -6.01
CA LEU A 125 -6.70 5.56 -7.03
C LEU A 125 -5.84 6.69 -7.60
N ALA A 126 -4.52 6.58 -7.45
CA ALA A 126 -3.57 7.58 -7.90
C ALA A 126 -2.59 6.96 -8.91
N GLY A 127 -2.46 7.56 -10.10
CA GLY A 127 -1.48 7.14 -11.12
C GLY A 127 -1.53 5.65 -11.46
N THR A 128 -2.72 5.07 -11.57
CA THR A 128 -2.94 3.63 -11.80
C THR A 128 -3.95 3.40 -12.93
N GLY A 129 -4.15 2.14 -13.32
CA GLY A 129 -5.10 1.74 -14.35
C GLY A 129 -5.92 0.51 -13.95
N PRO A 130 -7.02 0.25 -14.68
CA PRO A 130 -7.84 -0.95 -14.46
C PRO A 130 -7.13 -2.21 -14.95
N ARG A 131 -7.51 -3.35 -14.40
CA ARG A 131 -7.06 -4.66 -14.88
C ARG A 131 -7.44 -4.83 -16.36
N GLY A 132 -6.46 -5.22 -17.19
CA GLY A 132 -6.66 -5.39 -18.63
C GLY A 132 -6.90 -4.07 -19.38
N GLY A 133 -6.59 -2.92 -18.76
CA GLY A 133 -6.65 -1.62 -19.42
C GLY A 133 -5.74 -1.58 -20.64
N LYS A 134 -6.24 -1.04 -21.75
CA LYS A 134 -5.44 -0.87 -22.97
C LYS A 134 -4.16 -0.09 -22.63
N GLU A 135 -3.02 -0.61 -23.07
CA GLU A 135 -1.70 0.02 -22.94
C GLU A 135 -1.09 0.13 -21.54
N VAL A 136 -1.75 -0.37 -20.49
CA VAL A 136 -1.15 -0.44 -19.14
C VAL A 136 0.11 -1.32 -19.11
N ASP A 137 0.19 -2.30 -20.00
CA ASP A 137 1.30 -3.21 -20.21
C ASP A 137 2.30 -2.76 -21.29
N LYS A 138 1.96 -1.70 -22.03
CA LYS A 138 2.78 -1.18 -23.14
C LYS A 138 3.71 -0.06 -22.69
N VAL A 139 4.71 -0.40 -21.91
CA VAL A 139 5.82 0.53 -21.67
C VAL A 139 6.68 0.57 -22.92
N THR A 140 6.72 1.72 -23.61
CA THR A 140 7.60 1.85 -24.80
C THR A 140 9.05 1.69 -24.38
N GLY A 141 9.90 1.12 -25.27
CA GLY A 141 11.33 0.99 -25.00
C GLY A 141 12.00 2.31 -24.60
N LYS A 142 11.49 3.43 -25.12
CA LYS A 142 11.96 4.79 -24.76
C LYS A 142 11.63 5.11 -23.28
N THR A 143 10.41 4.85 -22.84
CA THR A 143 9.99 5.05 -21.43
C THR A 143 10.77 4.15 -20.51
N PHE A 144 10.95 2.88 -20.88
CA PHE A 144 11.75 1.90 -20.13
C PHE A 144 13.19 2.38 -19.92
N ASN A 145 13.83 2.88 -20.99
CA ASN A 145 15.18 3.44 -20.91
C ASN A 145 15.27 4.69 -20.01
N TYR A 146 14.24 5.53 -19.97
CA TYR A 146 14.21 6.67 -19.05
C TYR A 146 14.09 6.22 -17.60
N MET A 147 13.25 5.22 -17.30
CA MET A 147 13.10 4.68 -15.95
C MET A 147 14.45 4.14 -15.42
N PHE A 148 15.18 3.36 -16.23
CA PHE A 148 16.49 2.84 -15.85
C PHE A 148 17.57 3.93 -15.68
N LYS A 149 17.55 4.96 -16.53
CA LYS A 149 18.49 6.10 -16.38
C LYS A 149 18.19 6.95 -15.16
N ALA A 150 16.95 6.98 -14.70
CA ALA A 150 16.53 7.68 -13.49
C ALA A 150 16.85 6.92 -12.19
N GLY A 151 17.41 5.70 -12.28
CA GLY A 151 17.77 4.91 -11.11
C GLY A 151 16.60 4.21 -10.41
N LEU A 152 15.52 3.96 -11.16
CA LEU A 152 14.39 3.13 -10.72
C LEU A 152 14.64 1.67 -11.01
#